data_d964d543a233d3b5832339c11d749a0d
#
_entry.id   d964d543a233d3b5832339c11d749a0d
#
_cell.length_a   1.000
_cell.length_b   1.000
_cell.length_c   1.000
_cell.angle_alpha   90.00
_cell.angle_beta   90.00
_cell.angle_gamma   90.00
#
_symmetry.space_group_name_H-M   'P 1'
#
loop_
_entity.id
_entity.type
_entity.pdbx_description
1 polymer ?
#
loop_
_entity_poly.entity_id
_entity_poly.type
_entity_poly.pdbx_seq_one_letter_code
_entity_poly.pdbx_strand_id
1 'polypeptide(L)'
;MEKPILFNAEMVKAILEGKKTVTRRVIKPQPIQQIPLGFVTSSTDKKHEDCFGWGMSEHGGIVDYAKLPCKVGDILYVRETWCDTTKDLKDDSDLEVGGCKYIFKVDDNGHRQPIIEVDVKRWRPSIHMPKEAARIFLEVTNVRVERLQDITEEGAREEGVRQYTKDGEVFKYAVNEYQYKWSEMPRDPIEAFKKLWDSCYNWPKCWTYNPWVWVIEFKKVENKKD
;
A
#
# COMPACT_ATOMS: atom_id res chain seq x y z
N MET A 1 16.80 -6.84 3.06
CA MET A 1 16.50 -6.35 4.44
C MET A 1 14.99 -6.41 4.64
N GLU A 2 14.50 -6.62 5.91
CA GLU A 2 13.06 -6.64 6.15
C GLU A 2 12.57 -5.31 6.71
N LYS A 3 11.50 -4.73 6.11
CA LYS A 3 10.94 -3.42 6.47
C LYS A 3 9.42 -3.47 6.60
N PRO A 4 8.81 -2.70 7.51
CA PRO A 4 7.35 -2.64 7.62
C PRO A 4 6.75 -1.81 6.48
N ILE A 5 5.57 -2.24 6.01
CA ILE A 5 4.71 -1.44 5.15
C ILE A 5 3.26 -1.49 5.65
N LEU A 6 2.61 -0.33 5.70
CA LEU A 6 1.24 -0.21 6.18
C LEU A 6 0.27 -0.25 5.02
N PHE A 7 -0.76 -1.08 5.13
CA PHE A 7 -1.89 -1.11 4.22
C PHE A 7 -3.21 -1.11 4.99
N ASN A 8 -4.23 -0.50 4.41
CA ASN A 8 -5.61 -0.62 4.91
C ASN A 8 -6.21 -1.98 4.49
N ALA A 9 -7.35 -2.34 5.05
CA ALA A 9 -7.97 -3.65 4.80
C ALA A 9 -8.26 -3.90 3.30
N GLU A 10 -8.70 -2.89 2.56
CA GLU A 10 -8.99 -3.00 1.13
C GLU A 10 -7.73 -3.30 0.30
N MET A 11 -6.63 -2.62 0.63
CA MET A 11 -5.34 -2.87 -0.02
C MET A 11 -4.81 -4.26 0.32
N VAL A 12 -4.95 -4.69 1.58
CA VAL A 12 -4.56 -6.05 2.00
C VAL A 12 -5.37 -7.10 1.25
N LYS A 13 -6.69 -6.92 1.14
CA LYS A 13 -7.55 -7.81 0.34
C LYS A 13 -7.08 -7.88 -1.12
N ALA A 14 -6.78 -6.74 -1.72
CA ALA A 14 -6.28 -6.69 -3.10
C ALA A 14 -4.92 -7.40 -3.28
N ILE A 15 -4.03 -7.34 -2.28
CA ILE A 15 -2.74 -8.07 -2.27
C ILE A 15 -2.99 -9.58 -2.15
N LEU A 16 -3.86 -10.00 -1.22
CA LEU A 16 -4.19 -11.42 -1.04
C LEU A 16 -4.79 -12.06 -2.29
N GLU A 17 -5.58 -11.29 -3.05
CA GLU A 17 -6.19 -11.70 -4.31
C GLU A 17 -5.25 -11.57 -5.53
N GLY A 18 -4.01 -11.09 -5.32
CA GLY A 18 -3.03 -10.87 -6.41
C GLY A 18 -3.38 -9.72 -7.36
N LYS A 19 -4.30 -8.83 -6.94
CA LYS A 19 -4.76 -7.67 -7.73
C LYS A 19 -3.90 -6.43 -7.53
N LYS A 20 -3.22 -6.32 -6.37
CA LYS A 20 -2.34 -5.21 -6.06
C LYS A 20 -0.90 -5.68 -6.06
N THR A 21 -0.12 -5.17 -7.00
CA THR A 21 1.31 -5.48 -7.22
C THR A 21 2.20 -4.25 -7.12
N VAL A 22 1.60 -3.07 -7.03
CA VAL A 22 2.29 -1.78 -6.95
C VAL A 22 1.71 -0.94 -5.82
N THR A 23 2.53 -0.11 -5.21
CA THR A 23 2.06 0.93 -4.28
C THR A 23 2.82 2.23 -4.46
N ARG A 24 2.09 3.35 -4.47
CA ARG A 24 2.64 4.71 -4.49
C ARG A 24 2.72 5.27 -3.09
N ARG A 25 3.83 5.89 -2.76
CA ARG A 25 4.09 6.53 -1.45
C ARG A 25 4.67 7.93 -1.66
N VAL A 26 4.09 8.92 -1.00
CA VAL A 26 4.56 10.30 -1.07
C VAL A 26 6.00 10.41 -0.61
N ILE A 27 6.85 11.03 -1.42
CA ILE A 27 8.24 11.35 -1.07
C ILE A 27 8.25 12.42 0.03
N LYS A 28 9.08 12.24 1.03
CA LYS A 28 9.19 13.18 2.16
C LYS A 28 10.66 13.44 2.50
N PRO A 29 11.07 14.74 2.57
CA PRO A 29 10.33 15.91 2.11
C PRO A 29 10.07 15.89 0.61
N GLN A 30 9.10 16.67 0.13
CA GLN A 30 8.93 16.90 -1.31
C GLN A 30 10.10 17.72 -1.84
N PRO A 31 10.71 17.35 -2.97
CA PRO A 31 11.78 18.13 -3.57
C PRO A 31 11.25 19.49 -4.05
N ILE A 32 12.05 20.53 -3.84
CA ILE A 32 11.76 21.87 -4.36
C ILE A 32 12.05 21.91 -5.86
N GLN A 33 13.14 21.26 -6.26
CA GLN A 33 13.53 21.14 -7.65
C GLN A 33 12.68 20.13 -8.40
N GLN A 34 12.43 20.39 -9.66
CA GLN A 34 11.45 19.63 -10.44
C GLN A 34 12.09 18.65 -11.46
N ILE A 35 13.41 18.75 -11.67
CA ILE A 35 14.12 17.91 -12.65
C ILE A 35 14.69 16.69 -11.93
N PRO A 36 14.14 15.49 -12.18
CA PRO A 36 14.67 14.25 -11.61
C PRO A 36 15.98 13.89 -12.31
N LEU A 37 17.05 13.68 -11.54
CA LEU A 37 18.38 13.35 -12.06
C LEU A 37 18.76 11.87 -11.88
N GLY A 38 18.07 11.14 -11.00
CA GLY A 38 18.25 9.71 -10.84
C GLY A 38 18.72 9.27 -9.47
N PHE A 39 19.01 7.97 -9.37
CA PHE A 39 19.52 7.35 -8.14
C PHE A 39 21.00 7.64 -7.94
N VAL A 40 21.36 7.99 -6.72
CA VAL A 40 22.74 8.23 -6.30
C VAL A 40 23.34 6.89 -5.86
N THR A 41 24.16 6.31 -6.71
CA THR A 41 24.84 5.02 -6.45
C THR A 41 26.16 5.17 -5.70
N SER A 42 26.80 6.35 -5.79
CA SER A 42 28.01 6.69 -5.06
C SER A 42 28.04 8.18 -4.76
N SER A 43 28.51 8.55 -3.58
CA SER A 43 28.64 9.94 -3.16
C SER A 43 29.83 10.10 -2.24
N THR A 44 30.49 11.25 -2.29
CA THR A 44 31.51 11.66 -1.30
C THR A 44 30.90 11.83 0.10
N ASP A 45 29.63 12.24 0.18
CA ASP A 45 28.87 12.22 1.43
C ASP A 45 27.99 10.97 1.47
N LYS A 46 28.36 10.03 2.33
CA LYS A 46 27.62 8.76 2.53
C LYS A 46 26.15 8.93 2.89
N LYS A 47 25.72 10.12 3.36
CA LYS A 47 24.32 10.40 3.63
C LYS A 47 23.45 10.42 2.37
N HIS A 48 24.05 10.68 1.21
CA HIS A 48 23.37 10.75 -0.06
C HIS A 48 23.38 9.40 -0.81
N GLU A 49 24.11 8.42 -0.33
CA GLU A 49 24.00 7.05 -0.87
C GLU A 49 22.60 6.50 -0.64
N ASP A 50 22.07 5.77 -1.63
CA ASP A 50 20.71 5.25 -1.62
C ASP A 50 19.61 6.34 -1.59
N CYS A 51 19.91 7.49 -2.16
CA CYS A 51 18.95 8.56 -2.38
C CYS A 51 18.59 8.66 -3.86
N PHE A 52 17.46 9.26 -4.14
CA PHE A 52 17.14 9.81 -5.44
C PHE A 52 17.35 11.32 -5.42
N GLY A 53 17.88 11.88 -6.50
CA GLY A 53 18.27 13.28 -6.57
C GLY A 53 17.50 14.09 -7.61
N TRP A 54 17.27 15.36 -7.28
CA TRP A 54 16.72 16.37 -8.18
C TRP A 54 17.69 17.55 -8.30
N GLY A 55 17.67 18.21 -9.46
CA GLY A 55 18.52 19.33 -9.79
C GLY A 55 17.78 20.52 -10.37
N MET A 56 18.53 21.61 -10.58
CA MET A 56 18.03 22.85 -11.19
C MET A 56 18.00 22.76 -12.72
N SER A 57 18.82 21.88 -13.32
CA SER A 57 18.88 21.63 -14.77
C SER A 57 19.32 20.19 -15.01
N GLU A 58 19.10 19.69 -16.22
CA GLU A 58 19.52 18.32 -16.62
C GLU A 58 21.06 18.15 -16.58
N HIS A 59 21.80 19.24 -16.65
CA HIS A 59 23.28 19.28 -16.65
C HIS A 59 23.83 19.82 -15.33
N GLY A 60 22.95 20.17 -14.39
CA GLY A 60 23.32 20.68 -13.07
C GLY A 60 23.58 19.58 -12.05
N GLY A 61 24.18 19.96 -10.92
CA GLY A 61 24.34 19.05 -9.78
C GLY A 61 23.02 18.75 -9.08
N ILE A 62 22.99 17.62 -8.39
CA ILE A 62 21.87 17.28 -7.48
C ILE A 62 21.87 18.24 -6.30
N VAL A 63 20.73 18.81 -5.99
CA VAL A 63 20.53 19.75 -4.88
C VAL A 63 19.50 19.30 -3.87
N ASP A 64 18.52 18.51 -4.30
CA ASP A 64 17.52 17.88 -3.44
C ASP A 64 17.71 16.37 -3.43
N TYR A 65 17.56 15.76 -2.24
CA TYR A 65 17.73 14.34 -2.05
C TYR A 65 16.56 13.73 -1.27
N ALA A 66 16.10 12.59 -1.69
CA ALA A 66 15.16 11.79 -0.92
C ALA A 66 15.67 10.35 -0.75
N LYS A 67 15.71 9.88 0.50
CA LYS A 67 16.16 8.52 0.82
C LYS A 67 15.15 7.49 0.36
N LEU A 68 15.65 6.42 -0.28
CA LEU A 68 14.80 5.30 -0.71
C LEU A 68 14.12 4.64 0.50
N PRO A 69 12.82 4.39 0.42
CA PRO A 69 12.10 3.67 1.47
C PRO A 69 12.51 2.20 1.54
N CYS A 70 12.84 1.61 0.38
CA CYS A 70 13.29 0.24 0.21
C CYS A 70 14.11 0.11 -1.07
N LYS A 71 14.80 -1.02 -1.23
CA LYS A 71 15.59 -1.38 -2.41
C LYS A 71 15.02 -2.64 -3.05
N VAL A 72 15.33 -2.87 -4.32
CA VAL A 72 15.05 -4.14 -4.99
C VAL A 72 15.66 -5.29 -4.19
N GLY A 73 14.89 -6.34 -3.97
CA GLY A 73 15.26 -7.49 -3.13
C GLY A 73 14.99 -7.31 -1.63
N ASP A 74 14.58 -6.11 -1.16
CA ASP A 74 14.09 -5.98 0.22
C ASP A 74 12.75 -6.72 0.38
N ILE A 75 12.51 -7.25 1.58
CA ILE A 75 11.24 -7.87 1.95
C ILE A 75 10.42 -6.87 2.77
N LEU A 76 9.22 -6.57 2.32
CA LEU A 76 8.28 -5.75 3.05
C LEU A 76 7.30 -6.64 3.79
N TYR A 77 7.29 -6.58 5.14
CA TYR A 77 6.23 -7.24 5.91
C TYR A 77 5.04 -6.31 6.08
N VAL A 78 3.87 -6.81 5.68
CA VAL A 78 2.64 -6.03 5.72
C VAL A 78 2.12 -5.92 7.14
N ARG A 79 1.82 -4.69 7.55
CA ARG A 79 1.08 -4.39 8.77
C ARG A 79 -0.36 -4.03 8.40
N GLU A 80 -1.30 -4.75 8.98
CA GLU A 80 -2.73 -4.60 8.75
C GLU A 80 -3.50 -4.40 10.07
N THR A 81 -4.76 -4.06 10.03
CA THR A 81 -5.60 -3.94 11.22
C THR A 81 -5.82 -5.33 11.83
N TRP A 82 -5.52 -5.50 13.09
CA TRP A 82 -5.36 -6.77 13.78
C TRP A 82 -5.98 -6.78 15.19
N CYS A 83 -6.12 -7.95 15.76
CA CYS A 83 -6.56 -8.18 17.13
C CYS A 83 -5.65 -9.24 17.77
N ASP A 84 -5.28 -9.06 19.01
CA ASP A 84 -4.64 -10.05 19.88
C ASP A 84 -5.74 -10.83 20.58
N THR A 85 -5.94 -12.08 20.23
CA THR A 85 -7.03 -12.91 20.74
C THR A 85 -6.94 -13.13 22.24
N THR A 86 -5.73 -13.05 22.81
CA THR A 86 -5.52 -13.20 24.25
C THR A 86 -5.91 -11.97 25.09
N LYS A 87 -6.19 -10.82 24.45
CA LYS A 87 -6.39 -9.53 25.14
C LYS A 87 -7.61 -8.75 24.69
N ASP A 88 -8.03 -8.95 23.45
CA ASP A 88 -8.97 -8.04 22.77
C ASP A 88 -10.31 -8.73 22.43
N LEU A 89 -10.59 -9.91 22.95
CA LEU A 89 -11.89 -10.56 22.83
C LEU A 89 -12.84 -10.17 23.98
N LYS A 90 -14.17 -10.21 23.76
CA LYS A 90 -15.18 -9.80 24.74
C LYS A 90 -15.51 -10.88 25.78
N ASP A 91 -15.41 -12.15 25.40
CA ASP A 91 -15.67 -13.29 26.27
C ASP A 91 -14.50 -14.25 26.32
N ASP A 92 -14.42 -15.02 27.42
CA ASP A 92 -13.46 -16.12 27.61
C ASP A 92 -13.71 -17.31 26.66
N SER A 93 -14.41 -17.09 25.54
CA SER A 93 -14.61 -18.08 24.48
C SER A 93 -13.31 -18.37 23.71
N ASP A 94 -12.24 -18.56 24.45
CA ASP A 94 -10.89 -18.92 23.96
C ASP A 94 -10.86 -20.20 23.10
N LEU A 95 -11.97 -20.90 23.05
CA LEU A 95 -12.05 -22.25 22.47
C LEU A 95 -12.31 -22.28 20.97
N GLU A 96 -12.74 -21.18 20.36
CA GLU A 96 -13.22 -21.22 18.97
C GLU A 96 -12.29 -20.56 17.95
N VAL A 97 -11.24 -19.86 18.39
CA VAL A 97 -10.29 -19.16 17.49
C VAL A 97 -9.24 -20.12 16.89
N GLY A 98 -9.42 -21.42 17.02
CA GLY A 98 -8.50 -22.43 16.45
C GLY A 98 -7.05 -22.27 16.92
N GLY A 99 -6.82 -21.67 18.10
CA GLY A 99 -5.47 -21.43 18.65
C GLY A 99 -4.71 -20.28 18.01
N CYS A 100 -5.33 -19.50 17.13
CA CYS A 100 -4.66 -18.37 16.48
C CYS A 100 -4.48 -17.19 17.45
N LYS A 101 -3.25 -16.83 17.76
CA LYS A 101 -2.91 -15.68 18.61
C LYS A 101 -3.34 -14.33 17.98
N TYR A 102 -3.37 -14.23 16.68
CA TYR A 102 -3.71 -13.00 15.94
C TYR A 102 -4.79 -13.27 14.91
N ILE A 103 -5.77 -12.37 14.82
CA ILE A 103 -6.79 -12.32 13.77
C ILE A 103 -6.76 -10.96 13.09
N PHE A 104 -7.25 -10.88 11.86
CA PHE A 104 -7.12 -9.70 11.03
C PHE A 104 -8.45 -9.22 10.50
N LYS A 105 -8.65 -7.90 10.51
CA LYS A 105 -9.92 -7.31 10.11
C LYS A 105 -10.33 -7.61 8.66
N VAL A 106 -9.37 -7.87 7.80
CA VAL A 106 -9.64 -8.21 6.40
C VAL A 106 -10.39 -9.55 6.27
N ASP A 107 -10.21 -10.45 7.23
CA ASP A 107 -10.86 -11.77 7.26
C ASP A 107 -12.27 -11.72 7.87
N ASP A 108 -12.62 -10.64 8.57
CA ASP A 108 -13.90 -10.41 9.26
C ASP A 108 -15.07 -10.08 8.30
N ASN A 109 -14.81 -9.87 7.01
CA ASN A 109 -15.83 -9.49 6.03
C ASN A 109 -16.62 -10.69 5.44
N GLY A 110 -16.91 -11.72 6.22
CA GLY A 110 -17.99 -12.69 5.94
C GLY A 110 -17.82 -13.63 4.75
N HIS A 111 -16.67 -13.67 4.06
CA HIS A 111 -16.53 -14.42 2.80
C HIS A 111 -15.41 -15.47 2.74
N ARG A 112 -14.67 -15.72 3.80
CA ARG A 112 -13.71 -16.83 3.84
C ARG A 112 -13.62 -17.48 5.21
N GLN A 113 -14.23 -18.66 5.28
CA GLN A 113 -14.23 -19.62 6.37
C GLN A 113 -15.23 -19.34 7.49
N PRO A 114 -15.86 -20.38 8.02
CA PRO A 114 -16.69 -20.31 9.19
C PRO A 114 -15.77 -20.18 10.41
N ILE A 115 -15.08 -19.09 10.49
CA ILE A 115 -14.28 -18.77 11.63
C ILE A 115 -15.06 -17.75 12.41
N ILE A 116 -15.95 -18.30 13.25
CA ILE A 116 -16.15 -17.75 14.57
C ILE A 116 -16.73 -16.34 14.51
N GLU A 117 -17.96 -16.23 14.89
CA GLU A 117 -18.53 -15.01 15.43
C GLU A 117 -17.76 -14.64 16.73
N VAL A 118 -16.48 -14.27 16.55
CA VAL A 118 -15.68 -13.77 17.67
C VAL A 118 -16.04 -12.32 17.87
N ASP A 119 -16.65 -12.03 18.99
CA ASP A 119 -16.97 -10.66 19.36
C ASP A 119 -15.68 -9.92 19.78
N VAL A 120 -15.06 -9.24 18.80
CA VAL A 120 -13.84 -8.49 19.01
C VAL A 120 -14.14 -7.22 19.82
N LYS A 121 -13.59 -7.14 21.01
CA LYS A 121 -13.69 -5.95 21.88
C LYS A 121 -12.97 -4.75 21.25
N ARG A 122 -11.84 -4.99 20.59
CA ARG A 122 -11.01 -3.91 20.05
C ARG A 122 -10.17 -4.36 18.85
N TRP A 123 -10.34 -3.69 17.72
CA TRP A 123 -9.41 -3.74 16.60
C TRP A 123 -8.25 -2.76 16.82
N ARG A 124 -7.02 -3.25 16.71
CA ARG A 124 -5.81 -2.45 16.83
C ARG A 124 -5.37 -1.89 15.47
N PRO A 125 -4.98 -0.61 15.41
CA PRO A 125 -4.43 -0.04 14.18
C PRO A 125 -3.18 -0.76 13.69
N SER A 126 -3.00 -0.83 12.38
CA SER A 126 -1.86 -1.48 11.71
C SER A 126 -0.49 -0.94 12.16
N ILE A 127 -0.40 0.34 12.54
CA ILE A 127 0.85 0.95 13.03
C ILE A 127 1.41 0.28 14.30
N HIS A 128 0.55 -0.37 15.08
CA HIS A 128 0.95 -1.05 16.31
C HIS A 128 1.10 -2.56 16.14
N MET A 129 0.94 -3.10 14.93
CA MET A 129 1.07 -4.53 14.68
C MET A 129 2.53 -4.96 14.84
N PRO A 130 2.83 -5.95 15.70
CA PRO A 130 4.17 -6.47 15.85
C PRO A 130 4.58 -7.29 14.62
N LYS A 131 5.89 -7.38 14.33
CA LYS A 131 6.39 -8.12 13.19
C LYS A 131 6.03 -9.61 13.24
N GLU A 132 6.00 -10.20 14.41
CA GLU A 132 5.65 -11.62 14.62
C GLU A 132 4.24 -11.96 14.15
N ALA A 133 3.32 -10.98 14.15
CA ALA A 133 1.96 -11.12 13.64
C ALA A 133 1.87 -10.99 12.10
N ALA A 134 2.97 -10.62 11.43
CA ALA A 134 2.94 -10.45 9.98
C ALA A 134 2.81 -11.80 9.26
N ARG A 135 1.83 -11.89 8.39
CA ARG A 135 1.52 -13.08 7.56
C ARG A 135 1.69 -12.85 6.06
N ILE A 136 1.89 -11.61 5.64
CA ILE A 136 2.06 -11.23 4.23
C ILE A 136 3.43 -10.59 4.07
N PHE A 137 4.22 -11.16 3.18
CA PHE A 137 5.57 -10.71 2.86
C PHE A 137 5.64 -10.42 1.36
N LEU A 138 6.23 -9.27 1.02
CA LEU A 138 6.31 -8.75 -0.33
C LEU A 138 7.78 -8.52 -0.68
N GLU A 139 8.30 -9.17 -1.70
CA GLU A 139 9.62 -8.88 -2.24
C GLU A 139 9.53 -7.70 -3.21
N VAL A 140 10.34 -6.68 -2.97
CA VAL A 140 10.44 -5.52 -3.83
C VAL A 140 11.13 -5.90 -5.13
N THR A 141 10.45 -5.72 -6.26
CA THR A 141 10.97 -6.03 -7.60
C THR A 141 11.48 -4.80 -8.33
N ASN A 142 10.89 -3.64 -8.06
CA ASN A 142 11.31 -2.36 -8.65
C ASN A 142 10.97 -1.18 -7.73
N VAL A 143 11.75 -0.12 -7.82
CA VAL A 143 11.48 1.17 -7.16
C VAL A 143 11.82 2.28 -8.16
N ARG A 144 10.86 3.16 -8.41
CA ARG A 144 11.04 4.33 -9.27
C ARG A 144 10.36 5.57 -8.71
N VAL A 145 10.66 6.71 -9.30
CA VAL A 145 10.09 8.01 -8.91
C VAL A 145 9.24 8.52 -10.06
N GLU A 146 8.03 8.96 -9.74
CA GLU A 146 7.09 9.52 -10.71
C GLU A 146 6.36 10.72 -10.09
N ARG A 147 5.74 11.56 -10.92
CA ARG A 147 4.65 12.42 -10.49
C ARG A 147 3.41 11.57 -10.27
N LEU A 148 2.61 11.90 -9.27
CA LEU A 148 1.40 11.14 -8.96
C LEU A 148 0.45 11.03 -10.16
N GLN A 149 0.30 12.12 -10.92
CA GLN A 149 -0.63 12.19 -12.06
C GLN A 149 -0.08 11.55 -13.34
N ASP A 150 1.18 11.10 -13.35
CA ASP A 150 1.75 10.34 -14.46
C ASP A 150 1.30 8.86 -14.43
N ILE A 151 0.44 8.50 -13.48
CA ILE A 151 -0.13 7.16 -13.38
C ILE A 151 -0.93 6.81 -14.64
N THR A 152 -0.70 5.62 -15.16
CA THR A 152 -1.46 5.05 -16.29
C THR A 152 -2.69 4.30 -15.79
N GLU A 153 -3.61 3.96 -16.69
CA GLU A 153 -4.75 3.09 -16.36
C GLU A 153 -4.29 1.73 -15.81
N GLU A 154 -3.25 1.15 -16.42
CA GLU A 154 -2.66 -0.10 -15.93
C GLU A 154 -2.09 0.07 -14.53
N GLY A 155 -1.32 1.13 -14.30
CA GLY A 155 -0.80 1.46 -12.97
C GLY A 155 -1.90 1.66 -11.91
N ALA A 156 -3.07 2.18 -12.29
CA ALA A 156 -4.21 2.26 -11.41
C ALA A 156 -4.80 0.87 -11.08
N ARG A 157 -4.85 -0.04 -12.06
CA ARG A 157 -5.26 -1.44 -11.83
C ARG A 157 -4.26 -2.17 -10.95
N GLU A 158 -2.97 -1.99 -11.16
CA GLU A 158 -1.90 -2.55 -10.31
C GLU A 158 -1.92 -2.03 -8.87
N GLU A 159 -2.45 -0.83 -8.63
CA GLU A 159 -2.74 -0.30 -7.28
C GLU A 159 -3.93 -0.98 -6.60
N GLY A 160 -4.67 -1.85 -7.34
CA GLY A 160 -5.81 -2.62 -6.85
C GLY A 160 -7.18 -2.09 -7.29
N VAL A 161 -7.23 -1.12 -8.22
CA VAL A 161 -8.49 -0.68 -8.84
C VAL A 161 -9.04 -1.81 -9.71
N ARG A 162 -10.32 -2.13 -9.53
CA ARG A 162 -11.03 -3.21 -10.20
C ARG A 162 -12.09 -2.66 -11.14
N GLN A 163 -12.37 -3.45 -12.17
CA GLN A 163 -13.45 -3.21 -13.09
C GLN A 163 -14.70 -3.98 -12.65
N TYR A 164 -15.83 -3.31 -12.69
CA TYR A 164 -17.16 -3.85 -12.38
C TYR A 164 -18.12 -3.58 -13.52
N THR A 165 -19.09 -4.47 -13.71
CA THR A 165 -20.17 -4.32 -14.66
C THR A 165 -21.43 -4.98 -14.13
N LYS A 166 -22.62 -4.47 -14.51
CA LYS A 166 -23.92 -5.08 -14.21
C LYS A 166 -24.56 -5.75 -15.42
N ASP A 167 -24.21 -5.29 -16.62
CA ASP A 167 -24.83 -5.65 -17.89
C ASP A 167 -23.84 -6.17 -18.93
N GLY A 168 -22.51 -6.11 -18.61
CA GLY A 168 -21.45 -6.46 -19.55
C GLY A 168 -21.11 -5.36 -20.56
N GLU A 169 -21.88 -4.26 -20.61
CA GLU A 169 -21.69 -3.15 -21.56
C GLU A 169 -21.08 -1.92 -20.88
N VAL A 170 -21.56 -1.58 -19.68
CA VAL A 170 -21.06 -0.43 -18.92
C VAL A 170 -20.08 -0.88 -17.86
N PHE A 171 -18.84 -0.41 -17.99
CA PHE A 171 -17.77 -0.70 -17.03
C PHE A 171 -17.55 0.49 -16.11
N LYS A 172 -17.33 0.18 -14.84
CA LYS A 172 -17.02 1.15 -13.79
C LYS A 172 -15.89 0.62 -12.91
N TYR A 173 -15.22 1.52 -12.20
CA TYR A 173 -14.00 1.22 -11.48
C TYR A 173 -14.07 1.64 -10.03
N ALA A 174 -13.56 0.79 -9.13
CA ALA A 174 -13.40 1.05 -7.71
C ALA A 174 -12.37 0.07 -7.12
N VAL A 175 -11.87 0.33 -5.94
CA VAL A 175 -11.06 -0.65 -5.19
C VAL A 175 -11.96 -1.70 -4.54
N ASN A 176 -13.16 -1.29 -4.10
CA ASN A 176 -14.17 -2.15 -3.50
C ASN A 176 -15.55 -1.73 -4.02
N GLU A 177 -16.34 -2.71 -4.48
CA GLU A 177 -17.69 -2.48 -5.02
C GLU A 177 -18.69 -1.93 -3.99
N TYR A 178 -18.47 -2.22 -2.71
CA TYR A 178 -19.35 -1.76 -1.62
C TYR A 178 -19.01 -0.36 -1.12
N GLN A 179 -17.90 0.22 -1.55
CA GLN A 179 -17.45 1.54 -1.11
C GLN A 179 -18.28 2.68 -1.70
N TYR A 180 -18.82 2.47 -2.90
CA TYR A 180 -19.57 3.48 -3.65
C TYR A 180 -20.86 2.89 -4.23
N LYS A 181 -21.90 3.72 -4.31
CA LYS A 181 -23.06 3.36 -5.13
C LYS A 181 -22.64 3.23 -6.59
N TRP A 182 -23.29 2.36 -7.35
CA TRP A 182 -23.00 2.19 -8.77
C TRP A 182 -22.98 3.51 -9.55
N SER A 183 -23.90 4.44 -9.24
CA SER A 183 -23.95 5.76 -9.86
C SER A 183 -22.71 6.62 -9.61
N GLU A 184 -22.03 6.41 -8.49
CA GLU A 184 -20.90 7.20 -8.01
C GLU A 184 -19.54 6.63 -8.45
N MET A 185 -19.53 5.39 -8.93
CA MET A 185 -18.29 4.76 -9.44
C MET A 185 -17.86 5.43 -10.74
N PRO A 186 -16.58 5.82 -10.86
CA PRO A 186 -16.01 6.35 -12.09
C PRO A 186 -16.07 5.35 -13.24
N ARG A 187 -16.03 5.88 -14.47
CA ARG A 187 -15.86 5.09 -15.70
C ARG A 187 -14.39 4.99 -16.15
N ASP A 188 -13.50 5.59 -15.40
CA ASP A 188 -12.06 5.65 -15.65
C ASP A 188 -11.32 5.11 -14.43
N PRO A 189 -10.34 4.19 -14.60
CA PRO A 189 -9.55 3.64 -13.51
C PRO A 189 -8.66 4.69 -12.82
N ILE A 190 -8.17 5.72 -13.54
CA ILE A 190 -7.38 6.80 -12.95
C ILE A 190 -8.25 7.65 -12.01
N GLU A 191 -9.49 7.97 -12.39
CA GLU A 191 -10.42 8.67 -11.53
C GLU A 191 -10.80 7.84 -10.29
N ALA A 192 -10.87 6.51 -10.41
CA ALA A 192 -11.09 5.63 -9.27
C ALA A 192 -9.87 5.62 -8.33
N PHE A 193 -8.66 5.59 -8.88
CA PHE A 193 -7.43 5.71 -8.10
C PHE A 193 -7.31 7.08 -7.41
N LYS A 194 -7.66 8.17 -8.10
CA LYS A 194 -7.71 9.52 -7.50
C LYS A 194 -8.60 9.56 -6.26
N LYS A 195 -9.81 8.98 -6.32
CA LYS A 195 -10.69 8.88 -5.15
C LYS A 195 -10.06 8.10 -4.01
N LEU A 196 -9.40 6.97 -4.31
CA LEU A 196 -8.65 6.21 -3.33
C LEU A 196 -7.53 7.05 -2.72
N TRP A 197 -6.74 7.71 -3.54
CA TRP A 197 -5.62 8.54 -3.10
C TRP A 197 -6.06 9.64 -2.15
N ASP A 198 -7.07 10.41 -2.54
CA ASP A 198 -7.60 11.53 -1.76
C ASP A 198 -8.30 11.07 -0.46
N SER A 199 -8.74 9.80 -0.38
CA SER A 199 -9.19 9.21 0.88
C SER A 199 -8.04 8.92 1.87
N CYS A 200 -6.82 8.76 1.36
CA CYS A 200 -5.63 8.44 2.16
C CYS A 200 -4.76 9.67 2.48
N TYR A 201 -4.81 10.71 1.63
CA TYR A 201 -3.90 11.85 1.70
C TYR A 201 -4.65 13.18 1.60
N ASN A 202 -4.45 14.02 2.63
CA ASN A 202 -4.96 15.39 2.66
C ASN A 202 -3.91 16.38 2.12
N TRP A 203 -4.30 17.67 2.01
CA TRP A 203 -3.41 18.77 1.69
C TRP A 203 -2.08 18.72 2.50
N PRO A 204 -0.91 18.97 1.91
CA PRO A 204 -0.61 19.23 0.49
C PRO A 204 -0.22 17.97 -0.31
N LYS A 205 -0.74 16.79 0.01
CA LYS A 205 -0.38 15.51 -0.59
C LYS A 205 -1.52 14.90 -1.42
N CYS A 206 -2.63 15.61 -1.54
CA CYS A 206 -3.78 15.20 -2.34
C CYS A 206 -3.46 15.22 -3.85
N TRP A 207 -4.33 14.64 -4.63
CA TRP A 207 -4.18 14.51 -6.08
C TRP A 207 -3.87 15.82 -6.80
N THR A 208 -4.56 16.90 -6.44
CA THR A 208 -4.43 18.21 -7.09
C THR A 208 -3.02 18.81 -7.03
N TYR A 209 -2.24 18.47 -5.99
CA TYR A 209 -0.87 18.95 -5.83
C TYR A 209 0.16 18.15 -6.65
N ASN A 210 -0.26 17.04 -7.22
CA ASN A 210 0.62 16.19 -8.05
C ASN A 210 1.99 15.95 -7.41
N PRO A 211 2.05 15.42 -6.17
CA PRO A 211 3.32 15.23 -5.48
C PRO A 211 4.22 14.22 -6.18
N TRP A 212 5.52 14.31 -5.94
CA TRP A 212 6.45 13.24 -6.25
C TRP A 212 6.19 12.04 -5.36
N VAL A 213 6.19 10.85 -5.96
CA VAL A 213 5.92 9.59 -5.27
C VAL A 213 6.99 8.54 -5.58
N TRP A 214 7.26 7.72 -4.59
CA TRP A 214 7.89 6.42 -4.78
C TRP A 214 6.86 5.48 -5.37
N VAL A 215 7.16 4.84 -6.48
CA VAL A 215 6.40 3.72 -7.03
C VAL A 215 7.18 2.46 -6.70
N ILE A 216 6.60 1.62 -5.87
CA ILE A 216 7.22 0.38 -5.35
C ILE A 216 6.45 -0.78 -5.94
N GLU A 217 7.10 -1.55 -6.80
CA GLU A 217 6.56 -2.79 -7.33
C GLU A 217 7.01 -3.96 -6.47
N PHE A 218 6.13 -4.93 -6.31
CA PHE A 218 6.40 -6.07 -5.46
C PHE A 218 5.66 -7.33 -5.92
N LYS A 219 6.18 -8.47 -5.52
CA LYS A 219 5.51 -9.76 -5.61
C LYS A 219 5.32 -10.35 -4.21
N LYS A 220 4.21 -11.04 -3.98
CA LYS A 220 3.99 -11.80 -2.76
C LYS A 220 4.96 -12.97 -2.70
N VAL A 221 5.58 -13.18 -1.55
CA VAL A 221 6.47 -14.32 -1.29
C VAL A 221 5.94 -15.14 -0.14
N GLU A 222 6.17 -16.45 -0.20
CA GLU A 222 5.85 -17.34 0.91
C GLU A 222 6.81 -17.10 2.07
N ASN A 223 6.27 -17.13 3.28
CA ASN A 223 7.10 -17.01 4.46
C ASN A 223 7.91 -18.32 4.62
N LYS A 224 9.22 -18.23 4.57
CA LYS A 224 10.12 -19.38 4.87
C LYS A 224 10.20 -19.72 6.36
N LYS A 225 9.13 -19.44 7.11
CA LYS A 225 8.98 -19.87 8.49
C LYS A 225 8.01 -21.05 8.55
N ASP A 226 8.48 -22.16 8.04
CA ASP A 226 8.05 -23.51 8.39
C ASP A 226 9.28 -24.38 8.58
#